data_37635bd8d896bb9c685acfdaa9222a68
#
_entry.id   37635bd8d896bb9c685acfdaa9222a68
#
_cell.length_a   1.000
_cell.length_b   1.000
_cell.length_c   1.000
_cell.angle_alpha   90.00
_cell.angle_beta   90.00
_cell.angle_gamma   90.00
#
_symmetry.space_group_name_H-M   'P 1'
#
loop_
_entity.id
_entity.type
_entity.pdbx_description
1 polymer ?
#
loop_
_entity_poly.entity_id
_entity_poly.type
_entity_poly.pdbx_seq_one_letter_code
_entity_poly.pdbx_strand_id
1 'polypeptide(L)'
;MRIKRQASLKKFNTFNVDEVADVIYEVEDISMLKNIVSDNKNQILILGGGSNILFTKSYNGAIINIKNKGIRVLKEYNDSVLIDVCSGENWNDFVLWAIENNYGGIENLSLIPGNVGAAPIQNIGAYGVELKDVFYSASGIMLDSLEDFELNNSECKFSYRNSIFKNELKNKVIITSIKLKLTKGDHNYNIEYQDLKEKL
;
A
#
# COMPACT_ATOMS: atom_id res chain seq x y z
N MET A 1 12.64 -1.86 14.57
CA MET A 1 13.06 -0.70 13.76
C MET A 1 14.55 -0.77 13.45
N ARG A 2 14.93 -0.49 12.20
CA ARG A 2 16.34 -0.35 11.77
C ARG A 2 16.55 1.07 11.25
N ILE A 3 17.66 1.70 11.64
CA ILE A 3 18.03 3.05 11.19
C ILE A 3 19.32 2.96 10.39
N LYS A 4 19.32 3.51 9.18
CA LYS A 4 20.49 3.60 8.31
C LYS A 4 20.76 5.07 8.00
N ARG A 5 21.99 5.53 8.21
CA ARG A 5 22.40 6.91 7.93
C ARG A 5 23.33 6.94 6.72
N GLN A 6 23.25 8.00 5.92
CA GLN A 6 24.02 8.15 4.66
C GLN A 6 23.97 6.85 3.84
N ALA A 7 22.75 6.37 3.61
CA ALA A 7 22.51 5.04 3.09
C ALA A 7 22.12 5.05 1.61
N SER A 8 22.70 4.10 0.85
CA SER A 8 22.34 3.87 -0.55
C SER A 8 20.86 3.50 -0.70
N LEU A 9 20.19 4.13 -1.65
CA LEU A 9 18.82 3.88 -2.04
C LEU A 9 18.66 2.74 -3.05
N LYS A 10 19.75 2.17 -3.53
CA LYS A 10 19.76 1.13 -4.56
C LYS A 10 18.84 -0.05 -4.28
N LYS A 11 18.78 -0.50 -3.01
CA LYS A 11 17.91 -1.60 -2.57
C LYS A 11 16.47 -1.15 -2.23
N PHE A 12 16.17 0.12 -2.34
CA PHE A 12 14.90 0.73 -1.97
C PHE A 12 14.11 1.24 -3.17
N ASN A 13 14.56 0.97 -4.39
CA ASN A 13 13.84 1.28 -5.62
C ASN A 13 14.12 0.23 -6.69
N THR A 14 13.12 -0.02 -7.56
CA THR A 14 13.18 -1.04 -8.59
C THR A 14 14.03 -0.64 -9.82
N PHE A 15 14.36 0.64 -9.97
CA PHE A 15 15.27 1.14 -11.00
C PHE A 15 16.74 0.92 -10.64
N ASN A 16 17.03 0.43 -9.41
CA ASN A 16 18.39 0.23 -8.89
C ASN A 16 19.27 1.49 -8.93
N VAL A 17 18.64 2.66 -8.88
CA VAL A 17 19.35 3.94 -8.79
C VAL A 17 20.09 4.01 -7.45
N ASP A 18 21.41 4.29 -7.52
CA ASP A 18 22.30 4.32 -6.37
C ASP A 18 22.54 5.76 -5.89
N GLU A 19 21.46 6.38 -5.44
CA GLU A 19 21.51 7.66 -4.73
C GLU A 19 21.57 7.44 -3.22
N VAL A 20 21.86 8.49 -2.45
CA VAL A 20 22.01 8.42 -0.99
C VAL A 20 20.86 9.15 -0.30
N ALA A 21 20.37 8.60 0.82
CA ALA A 21 19.50 9.30 1.74
C ALA A 21 20.22 9.63 3.05
N ASP A 22 19.90 10.78 3.66
CA ASP A 22 20.47 11.16 4.95
C ASP A 22 20.15 10.13 6.03
N VAL A 23 18.88 9.71 6.09
CA VAL A 23 18.46 8.67 7.02
C VAL A 23 17.29 7.85 6.45
N ILE A 24 17.33 6.54 6.66
CA ILE A 24 16.25 5.60 6.33
C ILE A 24 15.83 4.90 7.63
N TYR A 25 14.54 4.99 7.95
CA TYR A 25 13.87 4.24 9.00
C TYR A 25 13.11 3.07 8.39
N GLU A 26 13.54 1.84 8.64
CA GLU A 26 12.75 0.65 8.33
C GLU A 26 11.88 0.35 9.56
N VAL A 27 10.57 0.58 9.44
CA VAL A 27 9.62 0.57 10.56
C VAL A 27 8.72 -0.66 10.48
N GLU A 28 8.94 -1.60 11.39
CA GLU A 28 8.11 -2.80 11.58
C GLU A 28 7.02 -2.55 12.65
N ASP A 29 7.33 -1.80 13.69
CA ASP A 29 6.41 -1.42 14.76
C ASP A 29 5.87 -0.01 14.51
N ILE A 30 4.59 0.08 14.15
CA ILE A 30 3.91 1.34 13.83
C ILE A 30 3.77 2.28 15.04
N SER A 31 3.86 1.77 16.28
CA SER A 31 3.82 2.61 17.49
C SER A 31 4.94 3.64 17.53
N MET A 32 6.04 3.37 16.84
CA MET A 32 7.20 4.26 16.76
C MET A 32 7.04 5.39 15.74
N LEU A 33 6.05 5.30 14.83
CA LEU A 33 5.91 6.26 13.72
C LEU A 33 5.72 7.69 14.20
N LYS A 34 4.89 7.93 15.22
CA LYS A 34 4.62 9.28 15.74
C LYS A 34 5.90 9.95 16.24
N ASN A 35 6.76 9.20 16.92
CA ASN A 35 8.06 9.71 17.38
C ASN A 35 8.99 10.03 16.20
N ILE A 36 9.11 9.11 15.22
CA ILE A 36 9.95 9.32 14.04
C ILE A 36 9.49 10.56 13.25
N VAL A 37 8.19 10.73 13.07
CA VAL A 37 7.62 11.89 12.38
C VAL A 37 7.91 13.18 13.15
N SER A 38 7.71 13.16 14.47
CA SER A 38 8.01 14.31 15.36
C SER A 38 9.46 14.76 15.27
N ASP A 39 10.39 13.80 15.24
CA ASP A 39 11.83 14.07 15.20
C ASP A 39 12.31 14.58 13.82
N ASN A 40 11.52 14.38 12.76
CA ASN A 40 11.93 14.64 11.36
C ASN A 40 10.96 15.56 10.59
N LYS A 41 10.34 16.54 11.24
CA LYS A 41 9.23 17.37 10.68
C LYS A 41 9.48 18.03 9.31
N ASN A 42 10.71 18.23 8.88
CA ASN A 42 10.99 19.13 7.75
C ASN A 42 11.14 18.45 6.38
N GLN A 43 11.51 17.18 6.31
CA GLN A 43 11.65 16.44 5.03
C GLN A 43 11.44 14.96 5.25
N ILE A 44 10.20 14.52 5.12
CA ILE A 44 9.84 13.10 5.21
C ILE A 44 9.36 12.61 3.84
N LEU A 45 9.90 11.46 3.41
CA LEU A 45 9.39 10.68 2.29
C LEU A 45 8.91 9.33 2.81
N ILE A 46 7.64 9.01 2.56
CA ILE A 46 7.09 7.69 2.85
C ILE A 46 7.37 6.79 1.66
N LEU A 47 8.04 5.67 1.91
CA LEU A 47 8.46 4.74 0.88
C LEU A 47 7.88 3.34 1.14
N GLY A 48 7.13 2.83 0.17
CA GLY A 48 6.70 1.43 0.14
C GLY A 48 7.76 0.52 -0.50
N GLY A 49 7.38 -0.26 -1.50
CA GLY A 49 8.28 -1.14 -2.25
C GLY A 49 9.25 -0.44 -3.21
N GLY A 50 9.10 0.88 -3.41
CA GLY A 50 9.96 1.64 -4.31
C GLY A 50 9.75 1.38 -5.81
N SER A 51 8.60 0.83 -6.19
CA SER A 51 8.30 0.45 -7.57
C SER A 51 7.75 1.60 -8.44
N ASN A 52 7.35 2.71 -7.82
CA ASN A 52 6.77 3.87 -8.51
C ASN A 52 7.47 5.18 -8.12
N ILE A 53 8.78 5.15 -7.93
CA ILE A 53 9.60 6.31 -7.60
C ILE A 53 10.92 6.25 -8.36
N LEU A 54 11.35 7.39 -8.89
CA LEU A 54 12.68 7.58 -9.49
C LEU A 54 13.45 8.61 -8.67
N PHE A 55 14.54 8.18 -8.05
CA PHE A 55 15.47 9.08 -7.39
C PHE A 55 16.42 9.69 -8.43
N THR A 56 16.29 10.98 -8.68
CA THR A 56 17.13 11.73 -9.64
C THR A 56 18.30 12.44 -8.97
N LYS A 57 18.36 12.41 -7.64
CA LYS A 57 19.41 12.97 -6.78
C LYS A 57 19.28 12.39 -5.38
N SER A 58 20.32 12.57 -4.58
CA SER A 58 20.31 12.22 -3.16
C SER A 58 19.18 12.91 -2.40
N TYR A 59 18.63 12.22 -1.41
CA TYR A 59 17.49 12.70 -0.62
C TYR A 59 17.98 13.25 0.73
N ASN A 60 17.96 14.58 0.84
CA ASN A 60 18.37 15.27 2.08
C ASN A 60 17.18 15.31 3.06
N GLY A 61 16.99 14.23 3.82
CA GLY A 61 15.89 14.07 4.75
C GLY A 61 15.68 12.65 5.21
N ALA A 62 14.55 12.42 5.86
CA ALA A 62 14.17 11.11 6.41
C ALA A 62 13.29 10.33 5.43
N ILE A 63 13.68 9.12 5.10
CA ILE A 63 12.83 8.15 4.40
C ILE A 63 12.25 7.20 5.44
N ILE A 64 10.94 7.10 5.49
CA ILE A 64 10.21 6.13 6.33
C ILE A 64 9.75 4.99 5.41
N ASN A 65 10.41 3.85 5.53
CA ASN A 65 10.05 2.63 4.80
C ASN A 65 9.24 1.72 5.71
N ILE A 66 7.94 1.61 5.43
CA ILE A 66 6.99 0.84 6.23
C ILE A 66 7.17 -0.64 5.95
N LYS A 67 7.42 -1.43 7.00
CA LYS A 67 7.71 -2.88 6.97
C LYS A 67 6.82 -3.69 7.91
N ASN A 68 5.79 -3.07 8.51
CA ASN A 68 4.85 -3.78 9.37
C ASN A 68 4.16 -4.90 8.60
N LYS A 69 3.99 -6.05 9.26
CA LYS A 69 3.48 -7.27 8.66
C LYS A 69 2.23 -7.77 9.40
N GLY A 70 1.37 -8.43 8.66
CA GLY A 70 0.20 -9.12 9.18
C GLY A 70 -1.00 -9.02 8.26
N ILE A 71 -1.70 -10.14 8.14
CA ILE A 71 -2.98 -10.29 7.46
C ILE A 71 -3.94 -10.88 8.47
N ARG A 72 -5.05 -10.22 8.73
CA ARG A 72 -6.05 -10.65 9.72
C ARG A 72 -7.44 -10.68 9.12
N VAL A 73 -8.09 -11.82 9.20
CA VAL A 73 -9.53 -11.94 8.94
C VAL A 73 -10.25 -11.29 10.13
N LEU A 74 -10.95 -10.19 9.87
CA LEU A 74 -11.72 -9.47 10.89
C LEU A 74 -13.12 -10.03 11.06
N LYS A 75 -13.76 -10.38 9.93
CA LYS A 75 -15.12 -10.89 9.92
C LYS A 75 -15.38 -11.72 8.66
N GLU A 76 -16.03 -12.85 8.84
CA GLU A 76 -16.55 -13.67 7.76
C GLU A 76 -18.07 -13.50 7.65
N TYR A 77 -18.54 -13.40 6.40
CA TYR A 77 -19.94 -13.43 6.02
C TYR A 77 -20.20 -14.70 5.17
N ASN A 78 -21.42 -14.92 4.77
CA ASN A 78 -21.75 -16.10 3.96
C ASN A 78 -21.01 -16.11 2.62
N ASP A 79 -20.94 -14.96 1.94
CA ASP A 79 -20.43 -14.74 0.58
C ASP A 79 -19.17 -13.87 0.49
N SER A 80 -18.72 -13.36 1.62
CA SER A 80 -17.60 -12.40 1.65
C SER A 80 -16.83 -12.45 2.95
N VAL A 81 -15.65 -11.83 2.95
CA VAL A 81 -14.75 -11.74 4.10
C VAL A 81 -14.19 -10.32 4.19
N LEU A 82 -14.12 -9.79 5.40
CA LEU A 82 -13.43 -8.53 5.69
C LEU A 82 -12.05 -8.83 6.26
N ILE A 83 -11.02 -8.34 5.59
CA ILE A 83 -9.62 -8.61 5.91
C ILE A 83 -8.90 -7.29 6.15
N ASP A 84 -8.11 -7.21 7.23
CA ASP A 84 -7.18 -6.12 7.52
C ASP A 84 -5.76 -6.55 7.16
N VAL A 85 -5.08 -5.74 6.34
CA VAL A 85 -3.76 -6.04 5.80
C VAL A 85 -2.80 -4.92 6.11
N CYS A 86 -1.68 -5.24 6.75
CA CYS A 86 -0.64 -4.28 7.09
C CYS A 86 0.03 -3.69 5.83
N SER A 87 0.33 -2.40 5.88
CA SER A 87 0.90 -1.63 4.75
C SER A 87 2.21 -2.16 4.21
N GLY A 88 3.03 -2.78 5.04
CA GLY A 88 4.33 -3.34 4.66
C GLY A 88 4.26 -4.71 4.01
N GLU A 89 3.07 -5.32 3.87
CA GLU A 89 2.91 -6.55 3.09
C GLU A 89 3.22 -6.30 1.61
N ASN A 90 3.84 -7.28 0.94
CA ASN A 90 3.97 -7.26 -0.51
C ASN A 90 2.59 -7.48 -1.12
N TRP A 91 2.25 -6.68 -2.13
CA TRP A 91 0.92 -6.76 -2.76
C TRP A 91 0.67 -8.11 -3.42
N ASN A 92 1.64 -8.61 -4.21
CA ASN A 92 1.45 -9.89 -4.90
C ASN A 92 1.39 -11.07 -3.92
N ASP A 93 2.21 -11.07 -2.88
CA ASP A 93 2.17 -12.12 -1.85
C ASP A 93 0.80 -12.14 -1.14
N PHE A 94 0.22 -10.97 -0.90
CA PHE A 94 -1.13 -10.85 -0.36
C PHE A 94 -2.19 -11.39 -1.33
N VAL A 95 -2.08 -11.11 -2.63
CA VAL A 95 -3.00 -11.67 -3.65
C VAL A 95 -2.90 -13.20 -3.67
N LEU A 96 -1.69 -13.76 -3.66
CA LEU A 96 -1.50 -15.21 -3.62
C LEU A 96 -2.10 -15.82 -2.34
N TRP A 97 -1.86 -15.19 -1.19
CA TRP A 97 -2.47 -15.60 0.08
C TRP A 97 -4.01 -15.60 0.00
N ALA A 98 -4.62 -14.59 -0.62
CA ALA A 98 -6.07 -14.51 -0.78
C ALA A 98 -6.59 -15.68 -1.64
N ILE A 99 -5.94 -15.96 -2.77
CA ILE A 99 -6.28 -17.07 -3.66
C ILE A 99 -6.16 -18.42 -2.92
N GLU A 100 -5.09 -18.66 -2.18
CA GLU A 100 -4.86 -19.88 -1.40
C GLU A 100 -5.93 -20.09 -0.33
N ASN A 101 -6.53 -19.01 0.18
CA ASN A 101 -7.63 -19.06 1.16
C ASN A 101 -9.03 -19.02 0.51
N ASN A 102 -9.11 -19.15 -0.81
CA ASN A 102 -10.37 -19.07 -1.58
C ASN A 102 -11.12 -17.76 -1.36
N TYR A 103 -10.39 -16.62 -1.37
CA TYR A 103 -10.91 -15.27 -1.33
C TYR A 103 -10.63 -14.58 -2.67
N GLY A 104 -11.69 -14.08 -3.33
CA GLY A 104 -11.63 -13.54 -4.68
C GLY A 104 -11.91 -12.04 -4.78
N GLY A 105 -11.66 -11.50 -5.98
CA GLY A 105 -11.89 -10.09 -6.34
C GLY A 105 -10.62 -9.27 -6.52
N ILE A 106 -9.43 -9.86 -6.29
CA ILE A 106 -8.12 -9.20 -6.49
C ILE A 106 -7.16 -10.02 -7.36
N GLU A 107 -7.56 -11.15 -7.88
CA GLU A 107 -6.72 -12.05 -8.70
C GLU A 107 -6.17 -11.37 -9.96
N ASN A 108 -6.98 -10.51 -10.60
CA ASN A 108 -6.55 -9.72 -11.76
C ASN A 108 -5.48 -8.67 -11.41
N LEU A 109 -5.30 -8.36 -10.13
CA LEU A 109 -4.30 -7.43 -9.62
C LEU A 109 -2.99 -8.13 -9.24
N SER A 110 -2.83 -9.42 -9.57
CA SER A 110 -1.60 -10.18 -9.39
C SER A 110 -0.43 -9.52 -10.10
N LEU A 111 0.79 -9.73 -9.59
CA LEU A 111 2.05 -9.24 -10.15
C LEU A 111 2.19 -7.71 -10.22
N ILE A 112 1.22 -6.93 -9.72
CA ILE A 112 1.42 -5.50 -9.54
C ILE A 112 2.50 -5.30 -8.47
N PRO A 113 3.62 -4.63 -8.80
CA PRO A 113 4.71 -4.48 -7.85
C PRO A 113 4.38 -3.44 -6.78
N GLY A 114 4.92 -3.62 -5.58
CA GLY A 114 4.80 -2.67 -4.47
C GLY A 114 4.22 -3.31 -3.22
N ASN A 115 3.93 -2.45 -2.24
CA ASN A 115 3.38 -2.85 -0.96
C ASN A 115 1.89 -2.47 -0.86
N VAL A 116 1.17 -3.18 0.00
CA VAL A 116 -0.26 -3.00 0.26
C VAL A 116 -0.61 -1.56 0.61
N GLY A 117 0.19 -0.88 1.46
CA GLY A 117 -0.08 0.53 1.82
C GLY A 117 0.10 1.54 0.68
N ALA A 118 0.77 1.16 -0.42
CA ALA A 118 0.88 2.00 -1.60
C ALA A 118 -0.28 1.80 -2.60
N ALA A 119 -1.02 0.71 -2.48
CA ALA A 119 -2.09 0.35 -3.40
C ALA A 119 -3.20 1.42 -3.51
N PRO A 120 -3.71 2.02 -2.42
CA PRO A 120 -4.75 3.05 -2.50
C PRO A 120 -4.27 4.40 -3.03
N ILE A 121 -2.95 4.67 -3.05
CA ILE A 121 -2.43 5.98 -3.49
C ILE A 121 -2.90 6.31 -4.90
N GLN A 122 -2.83 5.38 -5.80
CA GLN A 122 -3.24 5.55 -7.19
C GLN A 122 -4.33 4.58 -7.63
N ASN A 123 -5.10 4.02 -6.65
CA ASN A 123 -6.16 3.07 -6.97
C ASN A 123 -5.63 2.03 -7.98
N ILE A 124 -4.69 1.18 -7.56
CA ILE A 124 -4.07 0.21 -8.48
C ILE A 124 -5.14 -0.57 -9.23
N GLY A 125 -4.86 -0.91 -10.47
CA GLY A 125 -5.82 -1.62 -11.31
C GLY A 125 -5.13 -2.31 -12.47
N ALA A 126 -5.70 -3.43 -12.89
CA ALA A 126 -5.28 -4.21 -14.05
C ALA A 126 -6.46 -5.07 -14.53
N TYR A 127 -6.49 -5.37 -15.83
CA TYR A 127 -7.42 -6.30 -16.45
C TYR A 127 -8.89 -6.08 -16.04
N GLY A 128 -9.33 -4.80 -16.04
CA GLY A 128 -10.72 -4.43 -15.77
C GLY A 128 -11.13 -4.41 -14.30
N VAL A 129 -10.19 -4.63 -13.37
CA VAL A 129 -10.41 -4.56 -11.91
C VAL A 129 -9.59 -3.42 -11.31
N GLU A 130 -10.16 -2.69 -10.37
CA GLU A 130 -9.46 -1.66 -9.60
C GLU A 130 -9.56 -1.95 -8.09
N LEU A 131 -8.60 -1.48 -7.31
CA LEU A 131 -8.60 -1.65 -5.86
C LEU A 131 -9.91 -1.17 -5.20
N LYS A 132 -10.47 -0.05 -5.68
CA LYS A 132 -11.74 0.52 -5.16
C LYS A 132 -12.90 -0.48 -5.16
N ASP A 133 -12.88 -1.49 -6.04
CA ASP A 133 -13.98 -2.44 -6.19
C ASP A 133 -14.12 -3.36 -4.96
N VAL A 134 -13.02 -3.56 -4.24
CA VAL A 134 -12.94 -4.39 -3.02
C VAL A 134 -12.52 -3.59 -1.77
N PHE A 135 -12.14 -2.33 -1.93
CA PHE A 135 -11.61 -1.50 -0.84
C PHE A 135 -12.71 -1.15 0.17
N TYR A 136 -12.44 -1.38 1.45
CA TYR A 136 -13.35 -1.03 2.56
C TYR A 136 -12.89 0.25 3.26
N SER A 137 -11.66 0.28 3.80
CA SER A 137 -11.07 1.47 4.43
C SER A 137 -9.55 1.44 4.44
N ALA A 138 -8.92 2.60 4.64
CA ALA A 138 -7.50 2.73 4.99
C ALA A 138 -7.36 3.39 6.36
N SER A 139 -6.45 2.86 7.17
CA SER A 139 -6.09 3.43 8.46
C SER A 139 -4.64 3.91 8.44
N GLY A 140 -4.34 4.95 9.24
CA GLY A 140 -2.99 5.51 9.27
C GLY A 140 -2.85 6.69 10.21
N ILE A 141 -1.83 7.51 9.97
CA ILE A 141 -1.46 8.66 10.80
C ILE A 141 -1.34 9.90 9.93
N MET A 142 -1.90 11.02 10.36
CA MET A 142 -1.66 12.35 9.79
C MET A 142 -0.26 12.83 10.18
N LEU A 143 0.51 13.36 9.22
CA LEU A 143 1.89 13.78 9.48
C LEU A 143 2.01 15.09 10.28
N ASP A 144 1.04 15.97 10.16
CA ASP A 144 1.01 17.28 10.81
C ASP A 144 0.48 17.21 12.24
N SER A 145 -0.66 16.58 12.46
CA SER A 145 -1.31 16.49 13.77
C SER A 145 -0.90 15.27 14.59
N LEU A 146 -0.28 14.25 13.95
CA LEU A 146 0.01 12.92 14.52
C LEU A 146 -1.24 12.17 15.01
N GLU A 147 -2.42 12.58 14.55
CA GLU A 147 -3.67 11.90 14.83
C GLU A 147 -3.85 10.69 13.92
N ASP A 148 -4.50 9.67 14.47
CA ASP A 148 -4.88 8.51 13.69
C ASP A 148 -6.09 8.84 12.80
N PHE A 149 -6.14 8.28 11.61
CA PHE A 149 -7.30 8.39 10.72
C PHE A 149 -7.78 7.02 10.25
N GLU A 150 -9.04 6.94 9.91
CA GLU A 150 -9.61 5.87 9.09
C GLU A 150 -10.52 6.51 8.04
N LEU A 151 -10.28 6.21 6.75
CA LEU A 151 -11.07 6.70 5.62
C LEU A 151 -11.70 5.51 4.89
N ASN A 152 -13.01 5.56 4.71
CA ASN A 152 -13.75 4.56 3.94
C ASN A 152 -13.61 4.79 2.43
N ASN A 153 -14.20 3.89 1.64
CA ASN A 153 -14.13 3.92 0.17
C ASN A 153 -14.59 5.26 -0.42
N SER A 154 -15.73 5.79 0.01
CA SER A 154 -16.29 7.04 -0.51
C SER A 154 -15.42 8.25 -0.18
N GLU A 155 -14.82 8.28 1.00
CA GLU A 155 -13.92 9.35 1.44
C GLU A 155 -12.60 9.34 0.69
N CYS A 156 -12.15 8.16 0.21
CA CYS A 156 -10.92 8.03 -0.56
C CYS A 156 -11.01 8.64 -1.98
N LYS A 157 -12.20 9.03 -2.46
CA LYS A 157 -12.43 9.71 -3.76
C LYS A 157 -11.71 9.03 -4.93
N PHE A 158 -11.78 7.70 -4.98
CA PHE A 158 -11.14 6.92 -6.01
C PHE A 158 -11.66 7.25 -7.42
N SER A 159 -10.74 7.36 -8.35
CA SER A 159 -11.01 7.42 -9.78
C SER A 159 -9.87 6.73 -10.54
N TYR A 160 -9.92 6.71 -11.87
CA TYR A 160 -8.88 6.05 -12.66
C TYR A 160 -7.47 6.58 -12.29
N ARG A 161 -6.64 5.68 -11.76
CA ARG A 161 -5.26 5.96 -11.29
C ARG A 161 -5.16 7.13 -10.32
N ASN A 162 -6.20 7.38 -9.51
CA ASN A 162 -6.28 8.54 -8.65
C ASN A 162 -7.01 8.25 -7.32
N SER A 163 -6.70 9.04 -6.27
CA SER A 163 -7.35 9.01 -4.97
C SER A 163 -7.11 10.32 -4.20
N ILE A 164 -7.74 10.48 -3.05
CA ILE A 164 -7.45 11.59 -2.11
C ILE A 164 -5.98 11.58 -1.67
N PHE A 165 -5.35 10.39 -1.54
CA PHE A 165 -3.95 10.24 -1.12
C PHE A 165 -2.95 10.75 -2.17
N LYS A 166 -3.35 10.85 -3.43
CA LYS A 166 -2.54 11.40 -4.50
C LYS A 166 -2.75 12.91 -4.66
N ASN A 167 -3.81 13.46 -4.08
CA ASN A 167 -4.25 14.86 -4.18
C ASN A 167 -4.20 15.56 -2.82
N GLU A 168 -5.34 15.73 -2.13
CA GLU A 168 -5.48 16.55 -0.92
C GLU A 168 -4.62 16.06 0.25
N LEU A 169 -4.42 14.74 0.35
CA LEU A 169 -3.61 14.09 1.39
C LEU A 169 -2.20 13.71 0.91
N LYS A 170 -1.80 14.17 -0.27
CA LYS A 170 -0.46 13.90 -0.79
C LYS A 170 0.61 14.43 0.17
N ASN A 171 1.53 13.53 0.56
CA ASN A 171 2.62 13.82 1.53
C ASN A 171 2.13 14.28 2.91
N LYS A 172 0.87 14.01 3.26
CA LYS A 172 0.30 14.40 4.56
C LYS A 172 -0.05 13.23 5.46
N VAL A 173 0.03 12.00 4.95
CA VAL A 173 -0.38 10.81 5.70
C VAL A 173 0.59 9.65 5.53
N ILE A 174 0.61 8.78 6.52
CA ILE A 174 1.19 7.43 6.44
C ILE A 174 0.05 6.43 6.57
N ILE A 175 -0.18 5.61 5.55
CA ILE A 175 -1.11 4.50 5.62
C ILE A 175 -0.41 3.35 6.35
N THR A 176 -1.02 2.80 7.39
CA THR A 176 -0.48 1.71 8.21
C THR A 176 -1.17 0.37 7.97
N SER A 177 -2.43 0.37 7.54
CA SER A 177 -3.14 -0.81 7.06
C SER A 177 -4.27 -0.43 6.11
N ILE A 178 -4.76 -1.40 5.35
CA ILE A 178 -6.00 -1.29 4.59
C ILE A 178 -6.93 -2.45 4.92
N LYS A 179 -8.23 -2.19 4.89
CA LYS A 179 -9.26 -3.23 4.97
C LYS A 179 -9.86 -3.45 3.59
N LEU A 180 -10.01 -4.72 3.24
CA LEU A 180 -10.59 -5.16 1.98
C LEU A 180 -11.76 -6.10 2.26
N LYS A 181 -12.82 -5.98 1.47
CA LYS A 181 -13.92 -6.91 1.47
C LYS A 181 -13.84 -7.78 0.22
N LEU A 182 -13.38 -9.02 0.38
CA LEU A 182 -13.21 -9.98 -0.70
C LEU A 182 -14.40 -10.95 -0.77
N THR A 183 -14.64 -11.54 -1.93
CA THR A 183 -15.64 -12.60 -2.10
C THR A 183 -15.14 -13.91 -1.50
N LYS A 184 -16.07 -14.79 -1.12
CA LYS A 184 -15.80 -16.11 -0.56
C LYS A 184 -16.69 -17.15 -1.23
N GLY A 185 -16.11 -18.29 -1.60
CA GLY A 185 -16.88 -19.37 -2.24
C GLY A 185 -16.96 -19.23 -3.77
N ASP A 186 -18.16 -19.07 -4.31
CA ASP A 186 -18.34 -18.92 -5.75
C ASP A 186 -17.90 -17.52 -6.19
N HIS A 187 -16.82 -17.45 -6.95
CA HIS A 187 -16.26 -16.21 -7.43
C HIS A 187 -16.75 -15.87 -8.84
N ASN A 188 -17.12 -14.62 -9.05
CA ASN A 188 -17.38 -14.11 -10.39
C ASN A 188 -16.11 -13.49 -10.94
N TYR A 189 -15.33 -14.27 -11.69
CA TYR A 189 -14.05 -13.82 -12.25
C TYR A 189 -14.29 -12.83 -13.39
N ASN A 190 -13.61 -11.68 -13.32
CA ASN A 190 -13.62 -10.70 -14.40
C ASN A 190 -12.64 -11.14 -15.51
N ILE A 191 -13.16 -11.81 -16.51
CA ILE A 191 -12.41 -12.30 -17.70
C ILE A 191 -12.79 -11.51 -18.98
N GLU A 192 -13.52 -10.40 -18.85
CA GLU A 192 -14.00 -9.61 -20.00
C GLU A 192 -12.87 -8.84 -20.72
N TYR A 193 -11.70 -8.72 -20.11
CA TYR A 193 -10.55 -8.11 -20.76
C TYR A 193 -10.09 -8.96 -21.94
N GLN A 194 -9.95 -8.35 -23.12
CA GLN A 194 -9.75 -9.04 -24.40
C GLN A 194 -8.62 -10.07 -24.35
N ASP A 195 -7.46 -9.72 -23.79
CA ASP A 195 -6.30 -10.62 -23.71
C ASP A 195 -6.55 -11.85 -22.81
N LEU A 196 -7.46 -11.75 -21.83
CA LEU A 196 -7.84 -12.89 -20.98
C LEU A 196 -8.82 -13.80 -21.68
N LYS A 197 -9.81 -13.24 -22.40
CA LYS A 197 -10.80 -14.03 -23.20
C LYS A 197 -10.13 -14.91 -24.27
N GLU A 198 -9.03 -14.44 -24.83
CA GLU A 198 -8.33 -15.17 -25.90
C GLU A 198 -7.41 -16.29 -25.36
N LYS A 199 -7.11 -16.31 -24.06
CA LYS A 199 -6.15 -17.24 -23.44
C LYS A 199 -6.78 -18.26 -22.48
N LEU A 200 -8.01 -18.04 -22.06
CA LEU A 200 -8.80 -18.93 -21.20
C LEU A 200 -9.92 -19.61 -21.95
#